data_a93b58243745786d1b6e894269a8985d
#
_entry.id   a93b58243745786d1b6e894269a8985d
#
_cell.length_a   1.000
_cell.length_b   1.000
_cell.length_c   1.000
_cell.angle_alpha   90.00
_cell.angle_beta   90.00
_cell.angle_gamma   90.00
#
_symmetry.space_group_name_H-M   'P 1'
#
loop_
_entity.id
_entity.type
_entity.pdbx_description
1 polymer ?
#
loop_
_entity_poly.entity_id
_entity_poly.type
_entity_poly.pdbx_seq_one_letter_code
_entity_poly.pdbx_strand_id
1 'polypeptide(L)'
;GCQGAWSGSQWLMVEEAENTAVQQQAYAAASSRDTVRSRSFTGKPCRMLKNDWTRAWETPGNPEPLGMPLQYMVSGMAVAATRRYPERTVDVAFNPVGQVVGQLHAVERTSAVIERWVREYLDACGRLEALNDVG
;
A
#
# COMPACT_ATOMS: atom_id res chain seq x y z
N GLY A 1 -24.35 -1.97 -3.61
CA GLY A 1 -24.55 -0.68 -3.43
C GLY A 1 -23.66 0.10 -2.45
N CYS A 2 -22.40 0.41 -2.82
CA CYS A 2 -21.58 1.36 -2.04
C CYS A 2 -22.03 2.79 -2.35
N GLN A 3 -22.10 3.64 -1.30
CA GLN A 3 -22.36 5.06 -1.47
C GLN A 3 -21.09 5.89 -1.71
N GLY A 4 -19.93 5.28 -1.52
CA GLY A 4 -18.63 5.89 -1.74
C GLY A 4 -17.50 4.88 -1.58
N ALA A 5 -16.30 5.26 -1.98
CA ALA A 5 -15.08 4.47 -1.85
C ALA A 5 -13.98 5.31 -1.20
N TRP A 6 -13.19 4.67 -0.33
CA TRP A 6 -12.01 5.29 0.26
C TRP A 6 -10.77 4.67 -0.36
N SER A 7 -10.04 5.45 -1.12
CA SER A 7 -8.77 5.03 -1.72
C SER A 7 -7.59 5.56 -0.91
N GLY A 8 -6.70 4.68 -0.50
CA GLY A 8 -5.45 5.01 0.20
C GLY A 8 -4.21 4.68 -0.63
N SER A 9 -4.11 3.44 -1.12
CA SER A 9 -2.88 2.95 -1.76
C SER A 9 -2.53 3.66 -3.07
N GLN A 10 -3.51 4.16 -3.82
CA GLN A 10 -3.25 4.91 -5.06
C GLN A 10 -2.37 6.13 -4.82
N TRP A 11 -2.57 6.82 -3.70
CA TRP A 11 -1.84 8.04 -3.36
C TRP A 11 -0.37 7.81 -2.95
N LEU A 12 0.04 6.55 -2.78
CA LEU A 12 1.45 6.21 -2.61
C LEU A 12 2.25 6.31 -3.92
N MET A 13 1.55 6.30 -5.07
CA MET A 13 2.13 6.29 -6.40
C MET A 13 1.85 7.60 -7.16
N VAL A 14 1.85 8.72 -6.45
CA VAL A 14 1.78 10.04 -7.08
C VAL A 14 3.07 10.83 -6.86
N GLU A 15 3.40 11.73 -7.79
CA GLU A 15 4.61 12.56 -7.74
C GLU A 15 4.64 13.45 -6.49
N GLU A 16 3.47 13.86 -6.00
CA GLU A 16 3.32 14.75 -4.86
C GLU A 16 3.38 14.04 -3.49
N ALA A 17 3.49 12.69 -3.48
CA ALA A 17 3.60 11.93 -2.23
C ALA A 17 5.02 12.01 -1.67
N GLU A 18 5.14 12.09 -0.34
CA GLU A 18 6.42 12.07 0.38
C GLU A 18 7.07 10.67 0.45
N ASN A 19 6.81 9.80 -0.53
CA ASN A 19 7.43 8.49 -0.61
C ASN A 19 8.79 8.59 -1.30
N THR A 20 9.75 7.79 -0.84
CA THR A 20 11.05 7.71 -1.51
C THR A 20 10.92 6.98 -2.85
N ALA A 21 11.81 7.29 -3.79
CA ALA A 21 11.88 6.59 -5.08
C ALA A 21 12.01 5.06 -4.90
N VAL A 22 12.76 4.63 -3.89
CA VAL A 22 12.92 3.22 -3.53
C VAL A 22 11.59 2.58 -3.12
N GLN A 23 10.78 3.27 -2.32
CA GLN A 23 9.44 2.77 -1.95
C GLN A 23 8.50 2.71 -3.15
N GLN A 24 8.50 3.73 -4.00
CA GLN A 24 7.67 3.75 -5.21
C GLN A 24 8.06 2.64 -6.18
N GLN A 25 9.37 2.37 -6.35
CA GLN A 25 9.86 1.23 -7.13
C GLN A 25 9.41 -0.11 -6.55
N ALA A 26 9.46 -0.26 -5.23
CA ALA A 26 8.99 -1.48 -4.56
C ALA A 26 7.49 -1.70 -4.79
N TYR A 27 6.67 -0.65 -4.73
CA TYR A 27 5.23 -0.74 -5.04
C TYR A 27 4.99 -1.06 -6.52
N ALA A 28 5.69 -0.40 -7.44
CA ALA A 28 5.52 -0.61 -8.88
C ALA A 28 5.89 -2.04 -9.33
N ALA A 29 6.86 -2.67 -8.65
CA ALA A 29 7.31 -4.03 -8.94
C ALA A 29 6.43 -5.11 -8.29
N ALA A 30 5.58 -4.76 -7.31
CA ALA A 30 4.82 -5.71 -6.53
C ALA A 30 3.54 -6.17 -7.23
N SER A 31 3.18 -7.43 -7.01
CA SER A 31 1.87 -7.96 -7.33
C SER A 31 0.94 -7.96 -6.09
N SER A 32 -0.35 -8.20 -6.29
CA SER A 32 -1.32 -8.34 -5.20
C SER A 32 -0.97 -9.47 -4.21
N ARG A 33 -0.19 -10.48 -4.65
CA ARG A 33 0.26 -11.63 -3.85
C ARG A 33 1.47 -11.31 -2.96
N ASP A 34 2.17 -10.21 -3.25
CA ASP A 34 3.36 -9.80 -2.50
C ASP A 34 3.00 -9.01 -1.24
N THR A 35 1.74 -9.02 -0.85
CA THR A 35 1.29 -8.38 0.38
C THR A 35 1.02 -9.39 1.48
N VAL A 36 1.22 -8.97 2.73
CA VAL A 36 0.89 -9.70 3.94
C VAL A 36 0.16 -8.81 4.92
N ARG A 37 -0.71 -9.39 5.74
CA ARG A 37 -1.34 -8.70 6.86
C ARG A 37 -0.55 -9.05 8.12
N SER A 38 0.22 -8.09 8.62
CA SER A 38 1.12 -8.30 9.77
C SER A 38 0.87 -7.28 10.89
N ARG A 39 1.22 -7.67 12.11
CA ARG A 39 1.21 -6.80 13.30
C ARG A 39 2.62 -6.29 13.65
N SER A 40 3.61 -6.69 12.89
CA SER A 40 5.03 -6.55 13.21
C SER A 40 5.53 -5.11 13.40
N PHE A 41 4.89 -4.12 12.78
CA PHE A 41 5.29 -2.73 12.90
C PHE A 41 4.53 -1.95 13.98
N THR A 42 3.21 -2.10 14.06
CA THR A 42 2.38 -1.23 14.91
C THR A 42 1.70 -1.96 16.05
N GLY A 43 1.70 -3.29 16.03
CA GLY A 43 0.90 -4.11 16.95
C GLY A 43 -0.57 -4.27 16.53
N LYS A 44 -1.04 -3.46 15.56
CA LYS A 44 -2.33 -3.62 14.90
C LYS A 44 -2.15 -4.28 13.53
N PRO A 45 -3.11 -5.10 13.08
CA PRO A 45 -3.06 -5.67 11.74
C PRO A 45 -3.03 -4.58 10.67
N CYS A 46 -1.96 -4.57 9.88
CA CYS A 46 -1.79 -3.69 8.74
C CYS A 46 -1.35 -4.52 7.54
N ARG A 47 -1.88 -4.22 6.35
CA ARG A 47 -1.40 -4.85 5.12
C ARG A 47 -0.21 -4.05 4.59
N MET A 48 0.83 -4.78 4.18
CA MET A 48 2.09 -4.21 3.70
C MET A 48 2.77 -5.18 2.73
N LEU A 49 3.80 -4.73 2.03
CA LEU A 49 4.64 -5.63 1.23
C LEU A 49 5.36 -6.62 2.14
N LYS A 50 5.47 -7.86 1.66
CA LYS A 50 6.32 -8.89 2.27
C LYS A 50 7.77 -8.50 2.15
N ASN A 51 8.54 -8.66 3.21
CA ASN A 51 9.97 -8.44 3.24
C ASN A 51 10.62 -9.24 4.38
N ASP A 52 11.93 -9.08 4.59
CA ASP A 52 12.65 -9.82 5.62
C ASP A 52 12.15 -9.52 7.04
N TRP A 53 11.73 -8.26 7.29
CA TRP A 53 11.12 -7.91 8.56
C TRP A 53 9.84 -8.71 8.83
N THR A 54 8.90 -8.71 7.88
CA THR A 54 7.64 -9.44 8.04
C THR A 54 7.88 -10.95 8.17
N ARG A 55 8.82 -11.50 7.40
CA ARG A 55 9.21 -12.91 7.48
C ARG A 55 9.77 -13.28 8.84
N ALA A 56 10.67 -12.45 9.38
CA ALA A 56 11.27 -12.69 10.69
C ALA A 56 10.21 -12.75 11.80
N TRP A 57 9.21 -11.86 11.77
CA TRP A 57 8.13 -11.84 12.76
C TRP A 57 7.10 -12.97 12.59
N GLU A 58 7.02 -13.57 11.41
CA GLU A 58 6.10 -14.67 11.10
C GLU A 58 6.76 -16.05 11.23
N THR A 59 8.08 -16.09 11.44
CA THR A 59 8.83 -17.34 11.60
C THR A 59 8.45 -18.02 12.92
N PRO A 60 8.01 -19.29 12.91
CA PRO A 60 7.71 -20.04 14.11
C PRO A 60 8.89 -20.07 15.10
N GLY A 61 8.61 -19.83 16.37
CA GLY A 61 9.62 -19.76 17.43
C GLY A 61 10.19 -18.36 17.70
N ASN A 62 9.93 -17.40 16.83
CA ASN A 62 10.25 -16.00 17.10
C ASN A 62 9.18 -15.36 18.03
N PRO A 63 9.52 -14.29 18.75
CA PRO A 63 8.55 -13.58 19.60
C PRO A 63 7.36 -13.08 18.79
N GLU A 64 6.16 -13.19 19.37
CA GLU A 64 4.97 -12.58 18.76
C GLU A 64 4.99 -11.05 18.89
N PRO A 65 4.42 -10.34 17.91
CA PRO A 65 4.27 -8.90 18.01
C PRO A 65 3.44 -8.47 19.22
N LEU A 66 3.93 -7.50 19.96
CA LEU A 66 3.23 -6.90 21.08
C LEU A 66 1.96 -6.16 20.60
N GLY A 67 1.06 -5.88 21.53
CA GLY A 67 -0.08 -5.00 21.26
C GLY A 67 0.36 -3.54 21.05
N MET A 68 -0.48 -2.76 20.36
CA MET A 68 -0.28 -1.31 20.26
C MET A 68 -0.52 -0.65 21.64
N PRO A 69 0.29 0.32 22.08
CA PRO A 69 1.37 1.00 21.35
C PRO A 69 2.76 0.35 21.50
N LEU A 70 2.89 -0.72 22.29
CA LEU A 70 4.19 -1.27 22.68
C LEU A 70 5.00 -1.77 21.50
N GLN A 71 4.37 -2.40 20.52
CA GLN A 71 5.06 -2.85 19.32
C GLN A 71 5.71 -1.69 18.56
N TYR A 72 5.05 -0.54 18.52
CA TYR A 72 5.61 0.63 17.86
C TYR A 72 6.85 1.17 18.58
N MET A 73 6.95 1.01 19.89
CA MET A 73 8.17 1.37 20.65
C MET A 73 9.35 0.47 20.26
N VAL A 74 9.09 -0.80 19.96
CA VAL A 74 10.11 -1.75 19.50
C VAL A 74 10.53 -1.46 18.05
N SER A 75 9.56 -1.23 17.17
CA SER A 75 9.79 -1.05 15.73
C SER A 75 10.17 0.37 15.32
N GLY A 76 9.88 1.37 16.16
CA GLY A 76 9.97 2.78 15.80
C GLY A 76 11.36 3.22 15.35
N MET A 77 12.42 2.70 15.99
CA MET A 77 13.81 2.97 15.59
C MET A 77 14.11 2.36 14.21
N ALA A 78 13.62 1.17 13.93
CA ALA A 78 13.78 0.52 12.63
C ALA A 78 13.05 1.31 11.54
N VAL A 79 11.80 1.74 11.80
CA VAL A 79 11.04 2.59 10.87
C VAL A 79 11.75 3.92 10.60
N ALA A 80 12.30 4.55 11.63
CA ALA A 80 13.08 5.78 11.46
C ALA A 80 14.35 5.55 10.62
N ALA A 81 15.03 4.42 10.83
CA ALA A 81 16.22 4.05 10.05
C ALA A 81 15.86 3.79 8.57
N THR A 82 14.72 3.16 8.27
CA THR A 82 14.29 2.92 6.89
C THR A 82 13.97 4.22 6.15
N ARG A 83 13.44 5.21 6.84
CA ARG A 83 13.23 6.56 6.26
C ARG A 83 14.54 7.32 6.02
N ARG A 84 15.50 7.18 6.93
CA ARG A 84 16.79 7.87 6.86
C ARG A 84 17.74 7.26 5.83
N TYR A 85 17.68 5.96 5.63
CA TYR A 85 18.57 5.19 4.76
C TYR A 85 17.80 4.26 3.83
N PRO A 86 16.90 4.78 2.97
CA PRO A 86 15.96 3.96 2.20
C PRO A 86 16.64 2.92 1.32
N GLU A 87 17.75 3.29 0.66
CA GLU A 87 18.49 2.39 -0.24
C GLU A 87 19.19 1.23 0.48
N ARG A 88 19.53 1.39 1.76
CA ARG A 88 20.22 0.38 2.57
C ARG A 88 19.26 -0.52 3.35
N THR A 89 17.99 -0.19 3.38
CA THR A 89 17.00 -0.83 4.24
C THR A 89 15.79 -1.33 3.46
N VAL A 90 15.93 -1.52 2.15
CA VAL A 90 14.86 -1.98 1.24
C VAL A 90 14.19 -3.25 1.78
N ASP A 91 15.01 -4.22 2.21
CA ASP A 91 14.55 -5.55 2.64
C ASP A 91 13.81 -5.55 3.99
N VAL A 92 13.81 -4.44 4.70
CA VAL A 92 13.15 -4.30 6.01
C VAL A 92 12.25 -3.07 6.09
N ALA A 93 12.00 -2.42 4.97
CA ALA A 93 11.23 -1.18 4.93
C ALA A 93 9.76 -1.38 5.31
N PHE A 94 9.18 -0.41 6.03
CA PHE A 94 7.75 -0.35 6.29
C PHE A 94 7.03 0.21 5.06
N ASN A 95 6.46 -0.67 4.25
CA ASN A 95 5.75 -0.35 3.02
C ASN A 95 4.26 -0.75 3.12
N PRO A 96 3.43 0.03 3.85
CA PRO A 96 2.01 -0.26 3.99
C PRO A 96 1.30 -0.01 2.66
N VAL A 97 0.58 -1.03 2.18
CA VAL A 97 -0.16 -0.95 0.91
C VAL A 97 -1.21 -2.06 0.84
N GLY A 98 -2.33 -1.79 0.19
CA GLY A 98 -3.38 -2.78 -0.09
C GLY A 98 -3.03 -3.71 -1.25
N GLN A 99 -3.85 -4.75 -1.46
CA GLN A 99 -3.67 -5.69 -2.58
C GLN A 99 -3.82 -5.03 -3.96
N VAL A 100 -4.42 -3.84 -4.02
CA VAL A 100 -4.49 -3.01 -5.23
C VAL A 100 -3.10 -2.61 -5.76
N VAL A 101 -2.04 -2.81 -4.99
CA VAL A 101 -0.65 -2.59 -5.43
C VAL A 101 -0.34 -3.27 -6.75
N GLY A 102 -0.94 -4.45 -7.02
CA GLY A 102 -0.81 -5.14 -8.29
C GLY A 102 -1.42 -4.42 -9.51
N GLN A 103 -2.00 -3.25 -9.32
CA GLN A 103 -2.51 -2.36 -10.38
C GLN A 103 -1.75 -1.01 -10.44
N LEU A 104 -0.77 -0.81 -9.55
CA LEU A 104 -0.04 0.45 -9.39
C LEU A 104 1.37 0.32 -9.97
N HIS A 105 1.52 0.49 -11.29
CA HIS A 105 2.77 0.21 -11.98
C HIS A 105 3.60 1.45 -12.35
N ALA A 106 3.04 2.64 -12.19
CA ALA A 106 3.70 3.90 -12.54
C ALA A 106 3.40 4.99 -11.50
N VAL A 107 4.36 5.90 -11.34
CA VAL A 107 4.14 7.15 -10.60
C VAL A 107 3.52 8.15 -11.55
N GLU A 108 2.42 8.78 -11.14
CA GLU A 108 1.65 9.72 -11.95
C GLU A 108 1.42 11.01 -11.16
N ARG A 109 1.05 12.08 -11.84
CA ARG A 109 0.56 13.28 -11.16
C ARG A 109 -0.80 13.04 -10.53
N THR A 110 -1.04 13.60 -9.36
CA THR A 110 -2.34 13.52 -8.68
C THR A 110 -3.49 13.95 -9.59
N SER A 111 -3.31 15.01 -10.38
CA SER A 111 -4.30 15.48 -11.34
C SER A 111 -4.64 14.43 -12.39
N ALA A 112 -3.63 13.74 -12.94
CA ALA A 112 -3.82 12.69 -13.94
C ALA A 112 -4.63 11.50 -13.38
N VAL A 113 -4.36 11.12 -12.12
CA VAL A 113 -5.13 10.07 -11.42
C VAL A 113 -6.60 10.48 -11.28
N ILE A 114 -6.87 11.72 -10.85
CA ILE A 114 -8.23 12.22 -10.68
C ILE A 114 -8.96 12.30 -12.03
N GLU A 115 -8.32 12.83 -13.06
CA GLU A 115 -8.89 12.91 -14.41
C GLU A 115 -9.21 11.53 -14.98
N ARG A 116 -8.34 10.55 -14.77
CA ARG A 116 -8.59 9.16 -15.15
C ARG A 116 -9.82 8.61 -14.42
N TRP A 117 -9.94 8.79 -13.12
CA TRP A 117 -11.07 8.31 -12.33
C TRP A 117 -12.40 8.96 -12.74
N VAL A 118 -12.40 10.27 -13.04
CA VAL A 118 -13.59 10.95 -13.55
C VAL A 118 -14.02 10.35 -14.90
N ARG A 119 -13.06 10.11 -15.79
CA ARG A 119 -13.32 9.51 -17.09
C ARG A 119 -13.88 8.10 -16.96
N GLU A 120 -13.21 7.25 -16.16
CA GLU A 120 -13.66 5.88 -15.87
C GLU A 120 -15.07 5.83 -15.25
N TYR A 121 -15.40 6.81 -14.39
CA TYR A 121 -16.74 6.96 -13.83
C TYR A 121 -17.77 7.29 -14.90
N LEU A 122 -17.52 8.28 -15.76
CA LEU A 122 -18.42 8.65 -16.85
C LEU A 122 -18.64 7.47 -17.82
N ASP A 123 -17.57 6.76 -18.17
CA ASP A 123 -17.65 5.57 -19.00
C ASP A 123 -18.49 4.45 -18.34
N ALA A 124 -18.38 4.29 -17.02
CA ALA A 124 -19.19 3.33 -16.27
C ALA A 124 -20.66 3.72 -16.25
N CYS A 125 -20.98 5.00 -16.09
CA CYS A 125 -22.35 5.51 -16.18
C CYS A 125 -22.96 5.24 -17.56
N GLY A 126 -22.24 5.54 -18.65
CA GLY A 126 -22.69 5.26 -20.02
C GLY A 126 -22.95 3.76 -20.27
N ARG A 127 -22.09 2.88 -19.72
CA ARG A 127 -22.35 1.41 -19.80
C ARG A 127 -23.62 1.00 -19.05
N LEU A 128 -23.90 1.59 -17.90
CA LEU A 128 -25.11 1.30 -17.13
C LEU A 128 -26.37 1.80 -17.83
N GLU A 129 -26.34 3.01 -18.42
CA GLU A 129 -27.45 3.55 -19.23
C GLU A 129 -27.75 2.64 -20.41
N ALA A 130 -26.74 2.22 -21.17
CA ALA A 130 -26.91 1.31 -22.30
C ALA A 130 -27.53 -0.06 -21.90
N LEU A 131 -27.27 -0.55 -20.69
CA LEU A 131 -27.88 -1.78 -20.20
C LEU A 131 -29.39 -1.58 -19.85
N ASN A 132 -29.77 -0.37 -19.44
CA ASN A 132 -31.19 -0.07 -19.14
C ASN A 132 -32.03 0.18 -20.40
N ASP A 133 -31.42 0.58 -21.53
CA ASP A 133 -32.10 0.84 -22.79
C ASP A 133 -32.42 -0.44 -23.58
N VAL A 134 -31.97 -1.61 -23.11
CA VAL A 134 -32.22 -2.93 -23.76
C VAL A 134 -33.46 -3.63 -23.22
N GLY A 135 -34.30 -2.95 -22.41
CA GLY A 135 -35.51 -3.48 -21.76
C GLY A 135 -36.80 -3.19 -22.53
#